data_7bd4b79c9d8e44941141e2802aae7d96
#
_entry.id   7bd4b79c9d8e44941141e2802aae7d96
#
_cell.length_a   1.000
_cell.length_b   1.000
_cell.length_c   1.000
_cell.angle_alpha   90.00
_cell.angle_beta   90.00
_cell.angle_gamma   90.00
#
_symmetry.space_group_name_H-M   'P 1'
#
loop_
_entity.id
_entity.type
_entity.pdbx_description
1 polymer ?
#
loop_
_entity_poly.entity_id
_entity_poly.type
_entity_poly.pdbx_seq_one_letter_code
_entity_poly.pdbx_strand_id
1 'polypeptide(L)'
;MSERLKIVRSPVRSRPQPQALRTSRLEFIISKLKSLKEKYFDYSMLRWGLVGMTTTLVDFLLFISLYGPISSVFLANLISATVATSINYFTHHRWTFKSEQNHSRSGVKYLLNLIFWWLVSTSIIKILLISGFDPKVAKLVPLILIVPVNYFVLNHLVFKKKS
;
A
#
# COMPACT_ATOMS: atom_id res chain seq x y z
N MET A 1 54.28 -7.28 64.75
CA MET A 1 53.65 -6.43 63.74
C MET A 1 53.59 -7.25 62.48
N SER A 2 52.46 -7.85 62.18
CA SER A 2 52.26 -8.73 61.04
C SER A 2 51.18 -8.11 60.13
N GLU A 3 51.58 -7.47 59.03
CA GLU A 3 50.69 -6.94 58.00
C GLU A 3 50.15 -8.09 57.15
N ARG A 4 48.83 -8.37 57.25
CA ARG A 4 48.15 -9.30 56.35
C ARG A 4 47.84 -8.55 55.05
N LEU A 5 48.56 -8.93 54.01
CA LEU A 5 48.25 -8.53 52.61
C LEU A 5 46.84 -9.07 52.25
N LYS A 6 45.85 -8.16 52.11
CA LYS A 6 44.52 -8.45 51.51
C LYS A 6 44.71 -8.61 50.00
N ILE A 7 44.70 -9.85 49.53
CA ILE A 7 44.61 -10.16 48.08
C ILE A 7 43.19 -9.80 47.63
N VAL A 8 43.08 -8.68 46.94
CA VAL A 8 41.84 -8.28 46.24
C VAL A 8 41.71 -9.16 44.99
N ARG A 9 40.92 -10.21 45.07
CA ARG A 9 40.54 -11.02 43.89
C ARG A 9 39.61 -10.18 43.00
N SER A 10 40.08 -9.77 41.84
CA SER A 10 39.24 -9.19 40.80
C SER A 10 38.14 -10.17 40.41
N PRO A 11 36.86 -9.77 40.23
CA PRO A 11 35.79 -10.68 39.82
C PRO A 11 36.09 -11.21 38.42
N VAL A 12 36.21 -12.52 38.31
CA VAL A 12 36.34 -13.23 37.04
C VAL A 12 35.06 -12.98 36.24
N ARG A 13 35.20 -12.19 35.19
CA ARG A 13 34.11 -11.89 34.25
C ARG A 13 33.78 -13.18 33.51
N SER A 14 32.77 -13.92 33.97
CA SER A 14 32.27 -15.14 33.34
C SER A 14 31.82 -14.82 31.91
N ARG A 15 32.38 -15.50 30.90
CA ARG A 15 31.92 -15.40 29.52
C ARG A 15 30.47 -15.92 29.44
N PRO A 16 29.55 -15.17 28.81
CA PRO A 16 28.16 -15.64 28.69
C PRO A 16 28.14 -16.97 27.92
N GLN A 17 27.33 -17.89 28.43
CA GLN A 17 27.19 -19.23 27.83
C GLN A 17 26.62 -19.17 26.41
N PRO A 18 27.01 -20.06 25.49
CA PRO A 18 26.53 -20.06 24.08
C PRO A 18 25.00 -20.12 23.95
N GLN A 19 24.32 -20.73 24.91
CA GLN A 19 22.83 -20.78 24.94
C GLN A 19 22.20 -19.41 25.20
N ALA A 20 22.77 -18.61 26.09
CA ALA A 20 22.27 -17.24 26.39
C ALA A 20 22.41 -16.30 25.19
N LEU A 21 23.48 -16.47 24.40
CA LEU A 21 23.66 -15.69 23.15
C LEU A 21 22.67 -16.11 22.05
N ARG A 22 22.28 -17.37 22.02
CA ARG A 22 21.32 -17.90 21.05
C ARG A 22 19.89 -17.46 21.36
N THR A 23 19.50 -17.48 22.62
CA THR A 23 18.19 -16.96 23.08
C THR A 23 18.07 -15.46 22.85
N SER A 24 19.10 -14.68 23.17
CA SER A 24 19.08 -13.23 22.95
C SER A 24 19.00 -12.85 21.46
N ARG A 25 19.62 -13.62 20.57
CA ARG A 25 19.48 -13.44 19.10
C ARG A 25 18.07 -13.76 18.61
N LEU A 26 17.47 -14.83 19.08
CA LEU A 26 16.10 -15.22 18.73
C LEU A 26 15.10 -14.17 19.22
N GLU A 27 15.23 -13.72 20.46
CA GLU A 27 14.39 -12.64 21.01
C GLU A 27 14.53 -11.34 20.25
N PHE A 28 15.75 -10.97 19.86
CA PHE A 28 15.99 -9.81 19.01
C PHE A 28 15.35 -9.95 17.62
N ILE A 29 15.45 -11.13 16.98
CA ILE A 29 14.81 -11.37 15.68
C ILE A 29 13.28 -11.33 15.82
N ILE A 30 12.74 -11.95 16.85
CA ILE A 30 11.29 -11.98 17.12
C ILE A 30 10.78 -10.56 17.41
N SER A 31 11.48 -9.77 18.24
CA SER A 31 11.11 -8.39 18.52
C SER A 31 11.17 -7.51 17.26
N LYS A 32 12.17 -7.71 16.40
CA LYS A 32 12.31 -7.01 15.13
C LYS A 32 11.23 -7.40 14.13
N LEU A 33 10.87 -8.69 14.07
CA LEU A 33 9.75 -9.17 13.24
C LEU A 33 8.41 -8.65 13.76
N LYS A 34 8.22 -8.61 15.08
CA LYS A 34 7.01 -8.04 15.70
C LYS A 34 6.90 -6.54 15.42
N SER A 35 7.97 -5.78 15.56
CA SER A 35 8.00 -4.35 15.25
C SER A 35 7.79 -4.07 13.75
N LEU A 36 8.32 -4.91 12.86
CA LEU A 36 8.06 -4.84 11.43
C LEU A 36 6.60 -5.16 11.12
N LYS A 37 6.02 -6.19 11.75
CA LYS A 37 4.60 -6.52 11.60
C LYS A 37 3.70 -5.38 12.08
N GLU A 38 3.97 -4.78 13.23
CA GLU A 38 3.23 -3.63 13.76
C GLU A 38 3.40 -2.38 12.88
N LYS A 39 4.58 -2.17 12.31
CA LYS A 39 4.88 -1.02 11.44
C LYS A 39 4.27 -1.14 10.04
N TYR A 40 4.23 -2.33 9.46
CA TYR A 40 3.79 -2.56 8.08
C TYR A 40 2.39 -3.19 7.96
N PHE A 41 1.89 -3.83 9.02
CA PHE A 41 0.57 -4.46 9.06
C PHE A 41 -0.38 -3.68 9.97
N ASP A 42 -0.51 -2.39 9.69
CA ASP A 42 -1.50 -1.56 10.37
C ASP A 42 -2.91 -1.87 9.80
N TYR A 43 -3.93 -1.80 10.65
CA TYR A 43 -5.35 -1.92 10.27
C TYR A 43 -5.72 -1.01 9.09
N SER A 44 -4.99 0.09 8.90
CA SER A 44 -5.19 1.00 7.79
C SER A 44 -4.81 0.37 6.44
N MET A 45 -3.77 -0.46 6.40
CA MET A 45 -3.36 -1.20 5.19
C MET A 45 -4.40 -2.27 4.80
N LEU A 46 -4.97 -2.98 5.79
CA LEU A 46 -6.03 -3.96 5.54
C LEU A 46 -7.29 -3.28 4.98
N ARG A 47 -7.70 -2.16 5.58
CA ARG A 47 -8.83 -1.35 5.11
C ARG A 47 -8.57 -0.81 3.70
N TRP A 48 -7.36 -0.31 3.44
CA TRP A 48 -6.98 0.14 2.11
C TRP A 48 -7.09 -0.99 1.08
N GLY A 49 -6.60 -2.18 1.41
CA GLY A 49 -6.68 -3.36 0.54
C GLY A 49 -8.13 -3.77 0.25
N LEU A 50 -9.00 -3.82 1.27
CA LEU A 50 -10.42 -4.14 1.10
C LEU A 50 -11.14 -3.12 0.22
N VAL A 51 -10.94 -1.83 0.47
CA VAL A 51 -11.51 -0.76 -0.35
C VAL A 51 -10.99 -0.85 -1.78
N GLY A 52 -9.68 -1.06 -1.95
CA GLY A 52 -9.04 -1.20 -3.25
C GLY A 52 -9.61 -2.38 -4.05
N MET A 53 -9.74 -3.55 -3.44
CA MET A 53 -10.33 -4.73 -4.09
C MET A 53 -11.78 -4.49 -4.50
N THR A 54 -12.60 -3.92 -3.61
CA THR A 54 -14.02 -3.66 -3.89
C THR A 54 -14.17 -2.65 -5.04
N THR A 55 -13.42 -1.55 -5.00
CA THR A 55 -13.49 -0.51 -6.04
C THR A 55 -12.91 -0.98 -7.37
N THR A 56 -11.87 -1.83 -7.34
CA THR A 56 -11.33 -2.48 -8.55
C THR A 56 -12.36 -3.41 -9.20
N LEU A 57 -13.10 -4.18 -8.38
CA LEU A 57 -14.17 -5.03 -8.88
C LEU A 57 -15.30 -4.20 -9.50
N VAL A 58 -15.70 -3.11 -8.87
CA VAL A 58 -16.71 -2.17 -9.40
C VAL A 58 -16.25 -1.59 -10.74
N ASP A 59 -15.00 -1.11 -10.83
CA ASP A 59 -14.43 -0.58 -12.08
C ASP A 59 -14.45 -1.62 -13.20
N PHE A 60 -14.04 -2.85 -12.90
CA PHE A 60 -14.00 -3.93 -13.87
C PHE A 60 -15.39 -4.32 -14.37
N LEU A 61 -16.34 -4.52 -13.46
CA LEU A 61 -17.74 -4.88 -13.83
C LEU A 61 -18.41 -3.78 -14.64
N LEU A 62 -18.25 -2.51 -14.24
CA LEU A 62 -18.79 -1.37 -14.98
C LEU A 62 -18.14 -1.27 -16.36
N PHE A 63 -16.82 -1.41 -16.48
CA PHE A 63 -16.16 -1.39 -17.78
C PHE A 63 -16.72 -2.45 -18.73
N ILE A 64 -16.85 -3.69 -18.29
CA ILE A 64 -17.35 -4.78 -19.13
C ILE A 64 -18.82 -4.55 -19.54
N SER A 65 -19.63 -4.06 -18.60
CA SER A 65 -21.05 -3.76 -18.87
C SER A 65 -21.22 -2.61 -19.87
N LEU A 66 -20.33 -1.62 -19.84
CA LEU A 66 -20.41 -0.44 -20.69
C LEU A 66 -19.69 -0.63 -22.03
N TYR A 67 -18.67 -1.48 -22.10
CA TYR A 67 -17.87 -1.66 -23.30
C TYR A 67 -18.68 -2.18 -24.50
N GLY A 68 -19.59 -3.13 -24.27
CA GLY A 68 -20.48 -3.65 -25.33
C GLY A 68 -21.39 -2.56 -25.91
N PRO A 69 -22.25 -1.91 -25.10
CA PRO A 69 -23.18 -0.89 -25.57
C PRO A 69 -22.52 0.37 -26.14
N ILE A 70 -21.41 0.83 -25.55
CA ILE A 70 -20.76 2.09 -25.96
C ILE A 70 -19.80 1.87 -27.13
N SER A 71 -19.26 0.66 -27.31
CA SER A 71 -18.26 0.29 -28.32
C SER A 71 -17.00 1.17 -28.31
N SER A 72 -16.80 1.97 -27.27
CA SER A 72 -15.67 2.87 -27.08
C SER A 72 -14.92 2.57 -25.81
N VAL A 73 -13.70 2.03 -25.93
CA VAL A 73 -12.80 1.75 -24.81
C VAL A 73 -12.57 2.99 -23.96
N PHE A 74 -12.38 4.13 -24.60
CA PHE A 74 -12.11 5.40 -23.94
C PHE A 74 -13.29 5.80 -23.03
N LEU A 75 -14.51 5.83 -23.53
CA LEU A 75 -15.69 6.21 -22.78
C LEU A 75 -16.04 5.19 -21.71
N ALA A 76 -15.99 3.90 -22.02
CA ALA A 76 -16.25 2.84 -21.04
C ALA A 76 -15.25 2.90 -19.88
N ASN A 77 -13.96 3.08 -20.18
CA ASN A 77 -12.92 3.22 -19.15
C ASN A 77 -13.04 4.54 -18.38
N LEU A 78 -13.41 5.65 -19.01
CA LEU A 78 -13.62 6.93 -18.35
C LEU A 78 -14.75 6.84 -17.32
N ILE A 79 -15.89 6.32 -17.70
CA ILE A 79 -17.07 6.23 -16.83
C ILE A 79 -16.78 5.25 -15.68
N SER A 80 -16.31 4.03 -15.99
CA SER A 80 -16.04 3.02 -14.97
C SER A 80 -14.99 3.48 -13.95
N ALA A 81 -13.88 4.05 -14.42
CA ALA A 81 -12.82 4.57 -13.56
C ALA A 81 -13.30 5.76 -12.72
N THR A 82 -14.08 6.68 -13.28
CA THR A 82 -14.60 7.84 -12.54
C THR A 82 -15.52 7.41 -11.40
N VAL A 83 -16.44 6.50 -11.64
CA VAL A 83 -17.35 5.98 -10.61
C VAL A 83 -16.56 5.24 -9.52
N ALA A 84 -15.72 4.29 -9.90
CA ALA A 84 -14.93 3.50 -8.97
C ALA A 84 -13.99 4.38 -8.12
N THR A 85 -13.35 5.38 -8.75
CA THR A 85 -12.42 6.26 -8.05
C THR A 85 -13.12 7.26 -7.15
N SER A 86 -14.32 7.70 -7.50
CA SER A 86 -15.15 8.51 -6.60
C SER A 86 -15.50 7.73 -5.33
N ILE A 87 -15.95 6.48 -5.45
CA ILE A 87 -16.21 5.60 -4.32
C ILE A 87 -14.93 5.41 -3.50
N ASN A 88 -13.81 5.14 -4.17
CA ASN A 88 -12.51 4.94 -3.55
C ASN A 88 -12.06 6.16 -2.73
N TYR A 89 -12.15 7.38 -3.31
CA TYR A 89 -11.79 8.61 -2.63
C TYR A 89 -12.60 8.82 -1.34
N PHE A 90 -13.94 8.75 -1.40
CA PHE A 90 -14.79 8.97 -0.23
C PHE A 90 -14.55 7.92 0.85
N THR A 91 -14.37 6.66 0.46
CA THR A 91 -14.13 5.57 1.40
C THR A 91 -12.75 5.69 2.05
N HIS A 92 -11.70 5.97 1.27
CA HIS A 92 -10.36 6.16 1.82
C HIS A 92 -10.27 7.40 2.72
N HIS A 93 -10.88 8.50 2.33
CA HIS A 93 -10.86 9.72 3.13
C HIS A 93 -11.54 9.52 4.50
N ARG A 94 -12.73 8.90 4.53
CA ARG A 94 -13.48 8.70 5.77
C ARG A 94 -13.02 7.53 6.61
N TRP A 95 -12.69 6.41 5.98
CA TRP A 95 -12.53 5.14 6.68
C TRP A 95 -11.07 4.69 6.80
N THR A 96 -10.27 4.83 5.75
CA THR A 96 -8.90 4.28 5.73
C THR A 96 -7.92 5.20 6.44
N PHE A 97 -7.90 6.47 6.07
CA PHE A 97 -6.86 7.40 6.53
C PHE A 97 -7.34 8.34 7.63
N LYS A 98 -8.66 8.40 7.94
CA LYS A 98 -9.24 9.33 8.92
C LYS A 98 -8.60 10.71 8.84
N SER A 99 -8.48 11.23 7.61
CA SER A 99 -7.73 12.44 7.32
C SER A 99 -8.43 13.67 7.86
N GLU A 100 -7.74 14.43 8.70
CA GLU A 100 -8.16 15.75 9.17
C GLU A 100 -7.76 16.87 8.19
N GLN A 101 -7.14 16.51 7.05
CA GLN A 101 -6.70 17.49 6.06
C GLN A 101 -7.89 18.13 5.34
N ASN A 102 -7.72 19.43 5.04
CA ASN A 102 -8.72 20.18 4.30
C ASN A 102 -8.99 19.54 2.93
N HIS A 103 -10.26 19.19 2.66
CA HIS A 103 -10.70 18.45 1.46
C HIS A 103 -10.21 19.08 0.15
N SER A 104 -10.05 20.41 0.08
CA SER A 104 -9.64 21.08 -1.16
C SER A 104 -8.21 20.75 -1.60
N ARG A 105 -7.25 20.72 -0.68
CA ARG A 105 -5.83 20.44 -1.03
C ARG A 105 -5.57 18.96 -1.35
N SER A 106 -6.17 18.06 -0.60
CA SER A 106 -6.04 16.62 -0.86
C SER A 106 -6.83 16.21 -2.10
N GLY A 107 -7.98 16.84 -2.35
CA GLY A 107 -8.82 16.59 -3.51
C GLY A 107 -8.14 16.94 -4.84
N VAL A 108 -7.46 18.09 -4.93
CA VAL A 108 -6.72 18.46 -6.15
C VAL A 108 -5.58 17.49 -6.44
N LYS A 109 -4.78 17.14 -5.43
CA LYS A 109 -3.69 16.17 -5.60
C LYS A 109 -4.22 14.79 -6.00
N TYR A 110 -5.33 14.38 -5.40
CA TYR A 110 -5.99 13.13 -5.73
C TYR A 110 -6.52 13.14 -7.17
N LEU A 111 -7.15 14.23 -7.61
CA LEU A 111 -7.65 14.40 -8.97
C LEU A 111 -6.51 14.32 -10.00
N LEU A 112 -5.39 15.01 -9.76
CA LEU A 112 -4.22 14.94 -10.63
C LEU A 112 -3.65 13.52 -10.71
N ASN A 113 -3.54 12.85 -9.57
CA ASN A 113 -3.12 11.45 -9.52
C ASN A 113 -4.08 10.53 -10.30
N LEU A 114 -5.38 10.78 -10.19
CA LEU A 114 -6.41 10.04 -10.91
C LEU A 114 -6.29 10.22 -12.43
N ILE A 115 -6.17 11.46 -12.90
CA ILE A 115 -6.01 11.76 -14.34
C ILE A 115 -4.74 11.08 -14.87
N PHE A 116 -3.64 11.17 -14.15
CA PHE A 116 -2.38 10.52 -14.54
C PHE A 116 -2.56 9.01 -14.72
N TRP A 117 -3.07 8.32 -13.70
CA TRP A 117 -3.24 6.87 -13.75
C TRP A 117 -4.30 6.42 -14.76
N TRP A 118 -5.34 7.24 -14.96
CA TRP A 118 -6.33 6.98 -15.99
C TRP A 118 -5.73 7.05 -17.40
N LEU A 119 -4.90 8.04 -17.69
CA LEU A 119 -4.18 8.14 -18.97
C LEU A 119 -3.25 6.94 -19.18
N VAL A 120 -2.47 6.56 -18.18
CA VAL A 120 -1.58 5.39 -18.21
C VAL A 120 -2.39 4.11 -18.45
N SER A 121 -3.46 3.89 -17.69
CA SER A 121 -4.33 2.73 -17.85
C SER A 121 -4.95 2.66 -19.23
N THR A 122 -5.53 3.76 -19.71
CA THR A 122 -6.17 3.81 -21.04
C THR A 122 -5.17 3.52 -22.16
N SER A 123 -3.95 4.04 -22.05
CA SER A 123 -2.87 3.77 -23.00
C SER A 123 -2.49 2.29 -23.04
N ILE A 124 -2.32 1.66 -21.87
CA ILE A 124 -2.00 0.22 -21.77
C ILE A 124 -3.14 -0.61 -22.37
N ILE A 125 -4.39 -0.31 -22.02
CA ILE A 125 -5.55 -1.03 -22.58
C ILE A 125 -5.57 -0.92 -24.09
N LYS A 126 -5.40 0.30 -24.63
CA LYS A 126 -5.40 0.54 -26.07
C LYS A 126 -4.29 -0.25 -26.79
N ILE A 127 -3.08 -0.26 -26.25
CA ILE A 127 -1.94 -1.01 -26.81
C ILE A 127 -2.27 -2.51 -26.84
N LEU A 128 -2.80 -3.07 -25.74
CA LEU A 128 -3.13 -4.48 -25.67
C LEU A 128 -4.25 -4.88 -26.64
N LEU A 129 -5.27 -4.02 -26.83
CA LEU A 129 -6.34 -4.25 -27.80
C LEU A 129 -5.82 -4.25 -29.23
N ILE A 130 -4.91 -3.33 -29.59
CA ILE A 130 -4.26 -3.30 -30.91
C ILE A 130 -3.42 -4.56 -31.12
N SER A 131 -2.84 -5.12 -30.04
CA SER A 131 -2.08 -6.37 -30.06
C SER A 131 -2.97 -7.63 -30.10
N GLY A 132 -4.31 -7.49 -30.17
CA GLY A 132 -5.25 -8.60 -30.33
C GLY A 132 -5.67 -9.26 -29.02
N PHE A 133 -5.39 -8.65 -27.85
CA PHE A 133 -5.88 -9.18 -26.58
C PHE A 133 -7.37 -8.93 -26.38
N ASP A 134 -8.04 -9.86 -25.69
CA ASP A 134 -9.43 -9.69 -25.28
C ASP A 134 -9.61 -8.47 -24.37
N PRO A 135 -10.69 -7.66 -24.53
CA PRO A 135 -10.92 -6.46 -23.71
C PRO A 135 -10.91 -6.69 -22.21
N LYS A 136 -11.36 -7.87 -21.73
CA LYS A 136 -11.33 -8.22 -20.32
C LYS A 136 -9.91 -8.39 -19.81
N VAL A 137 -9.06 -9.09 -20.58
CA VAL A 137 -7.64 -9.27 -20.27
C VAL A 137 -6.91 -7.91 -20.33
N ALA A 138 -7.15 -7.14 -21.38
CA ALA A 138 -6.56 -5.81 -21.56
C ALA A 138 -6.88 -4.88 -20.37
N LYS A 139 -8.07 -4.95 -19.80
CA LYS A 139 -8.45 -4.17 -18.61
C LYS A 139 -7.79 -4.69 -17.32
N LEU A 140 -7.61 -6.00 -17.16
CA LEU A 140 -7.00 -6.59 -15.97
C LEU A 140 -5.51 -6.24 -15.81
N VAL A 141 -4.77 -6.17 -16.90
CA VAL A 141 -3.32 -5.91 -16.85
C VAL A 141 -2.97 -4.60 -16.14
N PRO A 142 -3.50 -3.42 -16.51
CA PRO A 142 -3.21 -2.19 -15.79
C PRO A 142 -3.70 -2.20 -14.34
N LEU A 143 -4.80 -2.88 -14.02
CA LEU A 143 -5.28 -3.00 -12.64
C LEU A 143 -4.23 -3.69 -11.74
N ILE A 144 -3.66 -4.80 -12.21
CA ILE A 144 -2.62 -5.54 -11.46
C ILE A 144 -1.34 -4.71 -11.32
N LEU A 145 -0.95 -3.97 -12.34
CA LEU A 145 0.30 -3.20 -12.34
C LEU A 145 0.18 -1.89 -11.56
N ILE A 146 -0.92 -1.15 -11.76
CA ILE A 146 -1.08 0.21 -11.22
C ILE A 146 -1.46 0.21 -9.74
N VAL A 147 -2.28 -0.74 -9.28
CA VAL A 147 -2.80 -0.74 -7.90
C VAL A 147 -1.69 -0.73 -6.83
N PRO A 148 -0.66 -1.59 -6.90
CA PRO A 148 0.43 -1.55 -5.92
C PRO A 148 1.21 -0.23 -5.95
N VAL A 149 1.51 0.28 -7.15
CA VAL A 149 2.28 1.53 -7.31
C VAL A 149 1.48 2.71 -6.79
N ASN A 150 0.18 2.77 -7.09
CA ASN A 150 -0.70 3.84 -6.61
C ASN A 150 -0.82 3.87 -5.08
N TYR A 151 -0.71 2.74 -4.40
CA TYR A 151 -0.64 2.72 -2.93
C TYR A 151 0.50 3.58 -2.38
N PHE A 152 1.70 3.42 -2.93
CA PHE A 152 2.86 4.20 -2.52
C PHE A 152 2.68 5.70 -2.82
N VAL A 153 2.13 6.02 -3.98
CA VAL A 153 1.86 7.41 -4.40
C VAL A 153 0.84 8.07 -3.46
N LEU A 154 -0.26 7.40 -3.18
CA LEU A 154 -1.31 7.92 -2.29
C LEU A 154 -0.79 8.13 -0.87
N ASN A 155 -0.07 7.17 -0.33
CA ASN A 155 0.44 7.22 1.04
C ASN A 155 1.49 8.32 1.23
N HIS A 156 2.40 8.52 0.25
CA HIS A 156 3.53 9.43 0.40
C HIS A 156 3.29 10.85 -0.13
N LEU A 157 2.46 10.99 -1.19
CA LEU A 157 2.26 12.28 -1.87
C LEU A 157 0.92 12.93 -1.56
N VAL A 158 -0.15 12.14 -1.47
CA VAL A 158 -1.52 12.67 -1.34
C VAL A 158 -1.91 12.80 0.13
N PHE A 159 -1.73 11.75 0.93
CA PHE A 159 -2.21 11.67 2.31
C PHE A 159 -1.10 11.74 3.36
N LYS A 160 0.08 12.26 3.02
CA LYS A 160 1.19 12.41 3.95
C LYS A 160 0.75 13.23 5.17
N LYS A 161 0.71 12.61 6.36
CA LYS A 161 0.58 13.33 7.63
C LYS A 161 1.73 14.33 7.73
N LYS A 162 1.42 15.61 7.93
CA LYS A 162 2.42 16.57 8.41
C LYS A 162 2.80 16.15 9.82
N SER A 163 4.06 15.76 9.96
CA SER A 163 4.72 15.62 11.27
C SER A 163 4.88 16.99 11.91
#